data_78179a4176247c379314178799d18b94
#
_entry.id   78179a4176247c379314178799d18b94
#
_cell.length_a   1.000
_cell.length_b   1.000
_cell.length_c   1.000
_cell.angle_alpha   90.00
_cell.angle_beta   90.00
_cell.angle_gamma   90.00
#
_symmetry.space_group_name_H-M   'P 1'
#
loop_
_entity.id
_entity.type
_entity.pdbx_description
1 polymer ?
#
loop_
_entity_poly.entity_id
_entity_poly.type
_entity_poly.pdbx_seq_one_letter_code
_entity_poly.pdbx_strand_id
1 'polypeptide(L)' 'MTDREKFMEVVELYGRKMYEVSAGLGMSAQTLYNKLGNVSDFTASEMSRFKDMFPEVSDETFQEIFFAKELAVKANE' A
#
# COMPACT_ATOMS: atom_id res chain seq x y z
N MET A 1 6.65 -5.43 5.09
CA MET A 1 5.52 -6.31 4.77
C MET A 1 4.25 -5.47 4.66
N THR A 2 3.52 -5.64 3.56
CA THR A 2 2.33 -4.82 3.30
C THR A 2 1.10 -5.43 3.94
N ASP A 3 0.28 -4.59 4.57
CA ASP A 3 -1.03 -4.99 5.07
C ASP A 3 -2.05 -4.82 3.94
N ARG A 4 -2.41 -5.92 3.31
CA ARG A 4 -3.32 -5.93 2.18
C ARG A 4 -4.69 -5.34 2.53
N GLU A 5 -5.23 -5.70 3.68
CA GLU A 5 -6.56 -5.25 4.08
C GLU A 5 -6.61 -3.74 4.23
N LYS A 6 -5.60 -3.16 4.87
CA LYS A 6 -5.54 -1.70 5.04
C LYS A 6 -5.34 -0.98 3.72
N PHE A 7 -4.53 -1.54 2.83
CA PHE A 7 -4.36 -1.01 1.48
C PHE A 7 -5.70 -0.97 0.75
N MET A 8 -6.43 -2.08 0.77
CA MET A 8 -7.73 -2.19 0.10
C MET A 8 -8.77 -1.25 0.71
N GLU A 9 -8.75 -1.08 2.03
CA GLU A 9 -9.65 -0.16 2.72
C GLU A 9 -9.46 1.29 2.23
N VAL A 10 -8.22 1.71 2.06
CA VAL A 10 -7.92 3.05 1.55
C VAL A 10 -8.42 3.21 0.12
N VAL A 11 -8.14 2.23 -0.74
CA VAL A 11 -8.57 2.26 -2.13
C VAL A 11 -10.10 2.37 -2.21
N GLU A 12 -10.80 1.58 -1.43
CA GLU A 12 -12.26 1.57 -1.39
C GLU A 12 -12.82 2.87 -0.81
N LEU A 13 -12.22 3.36 0.29
CA LEU A 13 -12.65 4.59 0.95
C LEU A 13 -12.64 5.78 -0.01
N TYR A 14 -11.63 5.86 -0.87
CA TYR A 14 -11.51 6.97 -1.83
C TYR A 14 -12.16 6.67 -3.18
N GLY A 15 -12.91 5.57 -3.27
CA GLY A 15 -13.69 5.25 -4.47
C GLY A 15 -12.84 4.90 -5.69
N ARG A 16 -11.62 4.43 -5.47
CA ARG A 16 -10.73 4.05 -6.56
C ARG A 16 -10.90 2.58 -6.90
N LYS A 17 -10.55 2.23 -8.13
CA LYS A 17 -10.53 0.84 -8.58
C LYS A 17 -9.08 0.35 -8.64
N MET A 18 -8.88 -0.95 -8.45
CA MET A 18 -7.53 -1.51 -8.41
C MET A 18 -6.75 -1.27 -9.70
N TYR A 19 -7.41 -1.31 -10.87
CA TYR A 19 -6.70 -1.03 -12.11
C TYR A 19 -6.21 0.43 -12.20
N GLU A 20 -6.96 1.36 -11.59
CA GLU A 20 -6.53 2.76 -11.51
C GLU A 20 -5.30 2.91 -10.62
N VAL A 21 -5.31 2.18 -9.49
CA VAL A 21 -4.18 2.21 -8.55
C VAL A 21 -2.94 1.61 -9.19
N SER A 22 -3.06 0.46 -9.85
CA SER A 22 -1.91 -0.16 -10.52
C SER A 22 -1.31 0.76 -11.58
N ALA A 23 -2.16 1.39 -12.40
CA ALA A 23 -1.71 2.33 -13.41
C ALA A 23 -0.99 3.54 -12.78
N GLY A 24 -1.57 4.09 -11.70
CA GLY A 24 -0.97 5.21 -11.00
C GLY A 24 0.38 4.87 -10.35
N LEU A 25 0.55 3.62 -9.93
CA LEU A 25 1.82 3.15 -9.36
C LEU A 25 2.82 2.71 -10.44
N GLY A 26 2.40 2.72 -11.70
CA GLY A 26 3.28 2.37 -12.82
C GLY A 26 3.52 0.88 -12.97
N MET A 27 2.54 0.05 -12.62
CA MET A 27 2.67 -1.40 -12.69
C MET A 27 1.40 -2.04 -13.23
N SER A 28 1.47 -3.32 -13.61
CA SER A 28 0.29 -4.10 -14.02
C SER A 28 -0.51 -4.50 -12.79
N ALA A 29 -1.78 -4.85 -12.99
CA ALA A 29 -2.62 -5.35 -11.92
C ALA A 29 -2.04 -6.62 -11.29
N GLN A 30 -1.48 -7.51 -12.11
CA GLN A 30 -0.85 -8.74 -11.63
C GLN A 30 0.32 -8.43 -10.68
N THR A 31 1.16 -7.48 -11.06
CA THR A 31 2.29 -7.05 -10.23
C THR A 31 1.79 -6.46 -8.91
N LEU A 32 0.73 -5.65 -8.96
CA LEU A 32 0.14 -5.07 -7.75
C LEU A 32 -0.35 -6.17 -6.80
N TYR A 33 -1.09 -7.15 -7.30
CA TYR A 33 -1.57 -8.25 -6.46
C TYR A 33 -0.44 -9.09 -5.90
N ASN A 34 0.64 -9.30 -6.66
CA ASN A 34 1.82 -9.99 -6.16
C ASN A 34 2.44 -9.25 -4.98
N LYS A 35 2.53 -7.93 -5.07
CA LYS A 35 3.08 -7.10 -3.99
C LYS A 35 2.16 -7.08 -2.78
N LEU A 36 0.86 -7.03 -2.98
CA LEU A 36 -0.12 -7.11 -1.89
C LEU A 36 -0.09 -8.46 -1.19
N GLY A 37 0.24 -9.53 -1.93
CA GLY A 37 0.43 -10.87 -1.36
C GLY A 37 1.82 -11.10 -0.78
N ASN A 38 2.66 -10.08 -0.74
CA ASN A 38 4.03 -10.14 -0.23
C ASN A 38 4.95 -11.10 -0.99
N VAL A 39 4.63 -11.36 -2.26
CA VAL A 39 5.52 -12.10 -3.16
C VAL A 39 6.73 -11.25 -3.50
N SER A 40 6.53 -9.94 -3.63
CA SER A 40 7.59 -8.95 -3.78
C SER A 40 7.23 -7.70 -2.99
N ASP A 41 8.21 -6.85 -2.75
CA ASP A 41 8.02 -5.65 -1.93
C ASP A 41 7.69 -4.43 -2.79
N PHE A 42 6.98 -3.48 -2.20
CA PHE A 42 6.84 -2.16 -2.82
C PHE A 42 8.16 -1.41 -2.73
N THR A 43 8.52 -0.71 -3.79
CA THR A 43 9.69 0.15 -3.79
C THR A 43 9.35 1.50 -3.15
N ALA A 44 10.38 2.25 -2.75
CA ALA A 44 10.19 3.59 -2.20
C ALA A 44 9.48 4.50 -3.21
N SER A 45 9.82 4.37 -4.50
CA SER A 45 9.18 5.14 -5.57
C SER A 45 7.69 4.83 -5.68
N GLU A 46 7.33 3.55 -5.58
CA GLU A 46 5.93 3.13 -5.64
C GLU A 46 5.14 3.62 -4.43
N MET A 47 5.73 3.55 -3.25
CA MET A 47 5.12 4.07 -2.02
C MET A 47 4.88 5.57 -2.12
N SER A 48 5.84 6.30 -2.68
CA SER A 48 5.72 7.74 -2.90
C SER A 48 4.56 8.07 -3.85
N ARG A 49 4.41 7.29 -4.91
CA ARG A 49 3.29 7.46 -5.85
C ARG A 49 1.95 7.16 -5.19
N PHE A 50 1.91 6.16 -4.32
CA PHE A 50 0.71 5.87 -3.54
C PHE A 50 0.33 7.09 -2.68
N LYS A 51 1.29 7.70 -2.01
CA LYS A 51 1.06 8.88 -1.19
C LYS A 51 0.54 10.05 -2.03
N ASP A 52 1.05 10.21 -3.25
CA ASP A 52 0.58 11.24 -4.17
C ASP A 52 -0.86 10.99 -4.63
N MET A 53 -1.23 9.72 -4.82
CA MET A 53 -2.60 9.35 -5.21
C MET A 53 -3.60 9.54 -4.07
N PHE A 54 -3.16 9.35 -2.84
CA PHE A 54 -4.00 9.40 -1.65
C PHE A 54 -3.41 10.38 -0.63
N PRO A 55 -3.40 11.68 -0.96
CA PRO A 55 -2.72 12.68 -0.12
C PRO A 55 -3.35 12.87 1.26
N GLU A 56 -4.62 12.49 1.42
CA GLU A 56 -5.29 12.61 2.71
C GLU A 56 -4.96 11.46 3.67
N VAL A 57 -4.30 10.41 3.19
CA VAL A 57 -3.85 9.32 4.05
C VAL A 57 -2.78 9.85 5.00
N SER A 58 -2.99 9.66 6.31
CA SER A 58 -2.02 10.13 7.31
C SER A 58 -0.72 9.32 7.22
N ASP A 59 0.36 9.90 7.72
CA ASP A 59 1.65 9.20 7.76
C ASP A 59 1.54 7.93 8.63
N GLU A 60 0.76 7.98 9.70
CA GLU A 60 0.52 6.81 10.55
C GLU A 60 -0.14 5.67 9.76
N THR A 61 -1.21 5.98 9.03
CA THR A 61 -1.89 4.98 8.21
C THR A 61 -0.98 4.45 7.11
N PHE A 62 -0.21 5.32 6.48
CA PHE A 62 0.78 4.93 5.48
C PHE A 62 1.77 3.91 6.05
N GLN A 63 2.30 4.17 7.24
CA GLN A 63 3.21 3.25 7.92
C GLN A 63 2.54 1.91 8.22
N GLU A 64 1.31 1.93 8.67
CA GLU A 64 0.54 0.72 8.96
C GLU A 64 0.32 -0.14 7.71
N ILE A 65 0.14 0.50 6.55
CA ILE A 65 -0.05 -0.22 5.29
C ILE A 65 1.25 -0.90 4.84
N PHE A 66 2.35 -0.15 4.75
CA PHE A 66 3.55 -0.62 4.08
C PHE A 66 4.60 -1.23 5.01
N PHE A 67 4.48 -0.98 6.30
CA PHE A 67 5.47 -1.45 7.29
C PHE A 67 4.79 -2.21 8.43
N ALA A 68 3.76 -2.97 8.11
CA ALA A 68 2.95 -3.69 9.10
C ALA A 68 3.78 -4.64 9.97
N LYS A 69 4.72 -5.36 9.38
CA LYS A 69 5.58 -6.30 10.10
C LYS A 69 6.47 -5.57 11.09
N GLU A 70 7.05 -4.46 10.67
CA GLU A 70 7.94 -3.66 11.51
C GLU A 70 7.19 -3.08 12.69
N LEU A 71 5.97 -2.60 12.47
CA LEU A 71 5.13 -2.07 13.55
C LEU A 71 4.72 -3.17 14.53
N ALA A 72 4.39 -4.35 14.01
CA ALA A 72 4.03 -5.50 14.85
C ALA A 72 5.21 -5.92 15.72
N VAL A 73 6.43 -5.94 15.18
CA VAL A 73 7.65 -6.26 15.94
C VAL A 73 7.85 -5.24 17.05
N LYS A 74 7.70 -3.96 16.75
CA LYS A 74 7.82 -2.90 17.77
C LYS A 74 6.78 -3.05 18.86
N ALA A 75 5.56 -3.41 18.52
CA ALA A 75 4.47 -3.56 19.47
C ALA A 75 4.73 -4.70 20.45
N ASN A 76 5.55 -5.66 20.09
CA ASN A 76 5.89 -6.82 20.91
C ASN A 76 7.12 -6.61 21.81
N GLU A 77 7.80 -5.51 21.62
CA GLU A 77 8.91 -5.12 22.47
C GLU A 77 8.42 -4.38 23.72
#